data_bb2c838a4e249d76276e7783469396a0
#
_entry.id   bb2c838a4e249d76276e7783469396a0
#
_cell.length_a   1.000
_cell.length_b   1.000
_cell.length_c   1.000
_cell.angle_alpha   90.00
_cell.angle_beta   90.00
_cell.angle_gamma   90.00
#
_symmetry.space_group_name_H-M   'P 1'
#
loop_
_entity.id
_entity.type
_entity.pdbx_description
1 polymer ?
#
loop_
_entity_poly.entity_id
_entity_poly.type
_entity_poly.pdbx_seq_one_letter_code
_entity_poly.pdbx_strand_id
1 'polypeptide(L)'
;AMAVFAVLLALDIALGYLEIWHLYIFALISGVESTIIHVVRQALIPSVVPRDSLMNAIALNSAALTSTRIFGPALAGILIVALGVEGNFILQAVLLTGVALAAFPLNITPPKRESIENTGSASLWQEIAVGLRFIWGIDALRVLFIVQFVMMFVAMPFSNFLPVWAADVLALDADGLGLLYSAAGIGALLGTMSLAAAGNVQRKGLLMFSVSAGMALALLSLGASSLLPVSLVLLALLAATQSVFFAINMTLVQSRVPDGLQGRVMSIYNIGHGMIAMGTLTIGFIVAEWGVQNAVTGMGMAVVVLVIVCFVSVPSLRRA
;
A
#
# COMPACT_ATOMS: atom_id res chain seq x y z
N ALA A 1 4.82 -14.70 -18.14
CA ALA A 1 5.34 -13.46 -18.75
C ALA A 1 6.30 -12.76 -17.78
N MET A 2 5.86 -12.39 -16.55
CA MET A 2 6.66 -11.60 -15.60
C MET A 2 8.02 -12.21 -15.22
N ALA A 3 8.10 -13.52 -15.02
CA ALA A 3 9.38 -14.20 -14.75
C ALA A 3 10.42 -13.96 -15.86
N VAL A 4 9.98 -14.00 -17.12
CA VAL A 4 10.85 -13.73 -18.27
C VAL A 4 11.32 -12.29 -18.29
N PHE A 5 10.41 -11.33 -18.04
CA PHE A 5 10.77 -9.91 -17.97
C PHE A 5 11.71 -9.60 -16.80
N ALA A 6 11.53 -10.25 -15.63
CA ALA A 6 12.43 -10.10 -14.50
C ALA A 6 13.85 -10.60 -14.82
N VAL A 7 13.97 -11.73 -15.55
CA VAL A 7 15.27 -12.23 -16.03
C VAL A 7 15.90 -11.28 -17.04
N LEU A 8 15.12 -10.78 -18.00
CA LEU A 8 15.62 -9.83 -19.00
C LEU A 8 16.13 -8.55 -18.33
N LEU A 9 15.40 -8.02 -17.36
CA LEU A 9 15.83 -6.84 -16.63
C LEU A 9 17.08 -7.09 -15.79
N ALA A 10 17.19 -8.27 -15.15
CA ALA A 10 18.40 -8.66 -14.43
C ALA A 10 19.62 -8.73 -15.36
N LEU A 11 19.44 -9.27 -16.57
CA LEU A 11 20.50 -9.34 -17.58
C LEU A 11 20.89 -7.95 -18.10
N ASP A 12 19.93 -7.06 -18.34
CA ASP A 12 20.20 -5.68 -18.77
C ASP A 12 21.00 -4.91 -17.71
N ILE A 13 20.70 -5.10 -16.42
CA ILE A 13 21.44 -4.50 -15.32
C ILE A 13 22.86 -5.09 -15.27
N ALA A 14 23.00 -6.42 -15.30
CA ALA A 14 24.28 -7.10 -15.20
C ALA A 14 25.23 -6.78 -16.36
N LEU A 15 24.68 -6.55 -17.57
CA LEU A 15 25.44 -6.22 -18.78
C LEU A 15 25.68 -4.72 -18.94
N GLY A 16 25.09 -3.87 -18.08
CA GLY A 16 25.23 -2.42 -18.15
C GLY A 16 24.46 -1.76 -19.30
N TYR A 17 23.50 -2.45 -19.92
CA TYR A 17 22.66 -1.95 -21.02
C TYR A 17 21.37 -1.33 -20.53
N LEU A 18 21.18 -1.16 -19.21
CA LEU A 18 19.95 -0.65 -18.64
C LEU A 18 19.70 0.81 -19.09
N GLU A 19 18.63 1.00 -19.85
CA GLU A 19 18.11 2.33 -20.19
C GLU A 19 16.79 2.61 -19.47
N ILE A 20 16.49 3.90 -19.27
CA ILE A 20 15.29 4.33 -18.52
C ILE A 20 13.99 3.78 -19.13
N TRP A 21 13.91 3.66 -20.44
CA TRP A 21 12.72 3.14 -21.12
C TRP A 21 12.47 1.64 -20.87
N HIS A 22 13.53 0.83 -20.58
CA HIS A 22 13.35 -0.56 -20.13
C HIS A 22 12.56 -0.63 -18.83
N LEU A 23 12.85 0.30 -17.89
CA LEU A 23 12.13 0.39 -16.63
C LEU A 23 10.66 0.79 -16.82
N TYR A 24 10.37 1.69 -17.76
CA TYR A 24 8.97 2.05 -18.07
C TYR A 24 8.17 0.88 -18.65
N ILE A 25 8.77 0.12 -19.57
CA ILE A 25 8.13 -1.08 -20.14
C ILE A 25 7.90 -2.12 -19.04
N PHE A 26 8.91 -2.38 -18.21
CA PHE A 26 8.80 -3.32 -17.10
C PHE A 26 7.70 -2.89 -16.12
N ALA A 27 7.66 -1.63 -15.73
CA ALA A 27 6.63 -1.09 -14.84
C ALA A 27 5.22 -1.21 -15.41
N LEU A 28 5.06 -0.93 -16.71
CA LEU A 28 3.76 -1.07 -17.40
C LEU A 28 3.29 -2.53 -17.41
N ILE A 29 4.16 -3.44 -17.82
CA ILE A 29 3.84 -4.88 -17.87
C ILE A 29 3.54 -5.40 -16.47
N SER A 30 4.35 -5.06 -15.48
CA SER A 30 4.16 -5.44 -14.07
C SER A 30 2.83 -4.94 -13.52
N GLY A 31 2.44 -3.71 -13.85
CA GLY A 31 1.16 -3.12 -13.43
C GLY A 31 -0.04 -3.85 -14.01
N VAL A 32 -0.02 -4.16 -15.31
CA VAL A 32 -1.08 -4.92 -15.98
C VAL A 32 -1.15 -6.34 -15.42
N GLU A 33 -0.02 -7.03 -15.32
CA GLU A 33 0.04 -8.41 -14.84
C GLU A 33 -0.40 -8.54 -13.39
N SER A 34 0.03 -7.64 -12.50
CA SER A 34 -0.39 -7.65 -11.10
C SER A 34 -1.91 -7.48 -10.95
N THR A 35 -2.52 -6.65 -11.78
CA THR A 35 -3.98 -6.46 -11.80
C THR A 35 -4.69 -7.74 -12.23
N ILE A 36 -4.23 -8.38 -13.30
CA ILE A 36 -4.80 -9.63 -13.82
C ILE A 36 -4.67 -10.74 -12.77
N ILE A 37 -3.47 -10.93 -12.20
CA ILE A 37 -3.23 -11.95 -11.17
C ILE A 37 -4.12 -11.74 -9.96
N HIS A 38 -4.32 -10.48 -9.54
CA HIS A 38 -5.17 -10.19 -8.38
C HIS A 38 -6.63 -10.60 -8.63
N VAL A 39 -7.19 -10.27 -9.79
CA VAL A 39 -8.55 -10.63 -10.18
C VAL A 39 -8.71 -12.15 -10.34
N VAL A 40 -7.78 -12.79 -11.06
CA VAL A 40 -7.80 -14.24 -11.28
C VAL A 40 -7.70 -15.00 -9.95
N ARG A 41 -6.81 -14.59 -9.05
CA ARG A 41 -6.67 -15.23 -7.73
C ARG A 41 -7.95 -15.13 -6.91
N GLN A 42 -8.61 -13.98 -6.89
CA GLN A 42 -9.89 -13.81 -6.19
C GLN A 42 -10.99 -14.71 -6.76
N ALA A 43 -11.03 -14.87 -8.09
CA ALA A 43 -11.99 -15.74 -8.77
C ALA A 43 -11.69 -17.24 -8.55
N LEU A 44 -10.44 -17.62 -8.35
CA LEU A 44 -10.03 -19.01 -8.17
C LEU A 44 -10.30 -19.56 -6.78
N ILE A 45 -10.23 -18.74 -5.71
CA ILE A 45 -10.44 -19.20 -4.33
C ILE A 45 -11.73 -20.01 -4.18
N PRO A 46 -12.91 -19.54 -4.63
CA PRO A 46 -14.14 -20.30 -4.52
C PRO A 46 -14.21 -21.57 -5.36
N SER A 47 -13.39 -21.68 -6.42
CA SER A 47 -13.39 -22.82 -7.34
C SER A 47 -12.47 -23.97 -6.91
N VAL A 48 -11.48 -23.70 -6.03
CA VAL A 48 -10.51 -24.69 -5.57
C VAL A 48 -10.71 -25.14 -4.14
N VAL A 49 -11.62 -24.50 -3.39
CA VAL A 49 -11.86 -24.79 -1.98
C VAL A 49 -13.30 -25.28 -1.76
N PRO A 50 -13.52 -26.35 -0.97
CA PRO A 50 -14.87 -26.76 -0.57
C PRO A 50 -15.65 -25.62 0.11
N ARG A 51 -16.97 -25.58 -0.10
CA ARG A 51 -17.83 -24.50 0.46
C ARG A 51 -17.70 -24.34 1.97
N ASP A 52 -17.53 -25.43 2.70
CA ASP A 52 -17.38 -25.44 4.16
C ASP A 52 -16.07 -24.79 4.64
N SER A 53 -15.04 -24.75 3.78
CA SER A 53 -13.74 -24.17 4.08
C SER A 53 -13.51 -22.81 3.43
N LEU A 54 -14.49 -22.29 2.67
CA LEU A 54 -14.34 -21.06 1.89
C LEU A 54 -14.02 -19.84 2.77
N MET A 55 -14.69 -19.70 3.91
CA MET A 55 -14.45 -18.62 4.88
C MET A 55 -12.99 -18.64 5.38
N ASN A 56 -12.50 -19.83 5.71
CA ASN A 56 -11.13 -20.01 6.19
C ASN A 56 -10.10 -19.71 5.07
N ALA A 57 -10.38 -20.12 3.83
CA ALA A 57 -9.52 -19.82 2.68
C ALA A 57 -9.43 -18.32 2.39
N ILE A 58 -10.56 -17.60 2.47
CA ILE A 58 -10.59 -16.15 2.32
C ILE A 58 -9.81 -15.48 3.46
N ALA A 59 -9.98 -15.92 4.71
CA ALA A 59 -9.25 -15.40 5.85
C ALA A 59 -7.73 -15.63 5.70
N LEU A 60 -7.31 -16.82 5.29
CA LEU A 60 -5.91 -17.17 5.06
C LEU A 60 -5.30 -16.34 3.92
N ASN A 61 -6.03 -16.18 2.80
CA ASN A 61 -5.58 -15.33 1.70
C ASN A 61 -5.43 -13.86 2.13
N SER A 62 -6.35 -13.35 2.93
CA SER A 62 -6.26 -11.99 3.47
C SER A 62 -5.10 -11.84 4.44
N ALA A 63 -4.87 -12.84 5.29
CA ALA A 63 -3.71 -12.87 6.20
C ALA A 63 -2.39 -12.90 5.42
N ALA A 64 -2.28 -13.72 4.37
CA ALA A 64 -1.11 -13.80 3.52
C ALA A 64 -0.82 -12.46 2.83
N LEU A 65 -1.84 -11.81 2.25
CA LEU A 65 -1.70 -10.49 1.63
C LEU A 65 -1.25 -9.42 2.63
N THR A 66 -1.84 -9.41 3.81
CA THR A 66 -1.47 -8.47 4.88
C THR A 66 -0.05 -8.71 5.35
N SER A 67 0.32 -9.97 5.57
CA SER A 67 1.70 -10.36 5.94
C SER A 67 2.71 -9.90 4.90
N THR A 68 2.43 -10.10 3.61
CA THR A 68 3.32 -9.66 2.52
C THR A 68 3.50 -8.13 2.51
N ARG A 69 2.45 -7.37 2.78
CA ARG A 69 2.54 -5.90 2.88
C ARG A 69 3.36 -5.43 4.07
N ILE A 70 3.33 -6.18 5.19
CA ILE A 70 4.07 -5.86 6.41
C ILE A 70 5.54 -6.25 6.26
N PHE A 71 5.81 -7.49 5.88
CA PHE A 71 7.17 -8.05 5.83
C PHE A 71 7.90 -7.74 4.52
N GLY A 72 7.15 -7.46 3.42
CA GLY A 72 7.71 -7.25 2.09
C GLY A 72 8.81 -6.18 2.04
N PRO A 73 8.57 -4.95 2.53
CA PRO A 73 9.58 -3.90 2.50
C PRO A 73 10.85 -4.25 3.29
N ALA A 74 10.71 -4.90 4.45
CA ALA A 74 11.86 -5.33 5.25
C ALA A 74 12.67 -6.41 4.54
N LEU A 75 11.99 -7.42 3.97
CA LEU A 75 12.65 -8.47 3.19
C LEU A 75 13.32 -7.90 1.95
N ALA A 76 12.67 -6.98 1.23
CA ALA A 76 13.24 -6.35 0.05
C ALA A 76 14.53 -5.59 0.40
N GLY A 77 14.54 -4.81 1.50
CA GLY A 77 15.74 -4.11 1.96
C GLY A 77 16.90 -5.07 2.28
N ILE A 78 16.64 -6.14 3.04
CA ILE A 78 17.65 -7.16 3.37
C ILE A 78 18.18 -7.85 2.10
N LEU A 79 17.28 -8.18 1.16
CA LEU A 79 17.65 -8.87 -0.08
C LEU A 79 18.46 -7.97 -1.02
N ILE A 80 18.18 -6.67 -1.08
CA ILE A 80 18.98 -5.71 -1.87
C ILE A 80 20.39 -5.64 -1.32
N VAL A 81 20.56 -5.59 0.00
CA VAL A 81 21.89 -5.58 0.63
C VAL A 81 22.64 -6.90 0.42
N ALA A 82 21.94 -8.04 0.48
CA ALA A 82 22.56 -9.37 0.40
C ALA A 82 22.86 -9.84 -1.03
N LEU A 83 22.02 -9.50 -2.00
CA LEU A 83 22.04 -10.05 -3.36
C LEU A 83 22.28 -9.00 -4.45
N GLY A 84 22.31 -7.73 -4.08
CA GLY A 84 22.27 -6.65 -5.05
C GLY A 84 20.92 -6.53 -5.76
N VAL A 85 20.81 -5.53 -6.64
CA VAL A 85 19.58 -5.27 -7.41
C VAL A 85 19.35 -6.40 -8.43
N GLU A 86 20.38 -6.86 -9.11
CA GLU A 86 20.34 -7.95 -10.10
C GLU A 86 19.86 -9.25 -9.45
N GLY A 87 20.47 -9.61 -8.31
CA GLY A 87 20.11 -10.81 -7.55
C GLY A 87 18.66 -10.80 -7.08
N ASN A 88 18.13 -9.64 -6.77
CA ASN A 88 16.73 -9.47 -6.38
C ASN A 88 15.75 -9.77 -7.54
N PHE A 89 16.06 -9.30 -8.75
CA PHE A 89 15.26 -9.64 -9.93
C PHE A 89 15.37 -11.12 -10.32
N ILE A 90 16.55 -11.74 -10.16
CA ILE A 90 16.72 -13.18 -10.37
C ILE A 90 15.87 -13.97 -9.35
N LEU A 91 15.93 -13.60 -8.08
CA LEU A 91 15.11 -14.23 -7.05
C LEU A 91 13.61 -14.08 -7.35
N GLN A 92 13.18 -12.90 -7.78
CA GLN A 92 11.80 -12.66 -8.22
C GLN A 92 11.41 -13.60 -9.36
N ALA A 93 12.26 -13.78 -10.37
CA ALA A 93 12.00 -14.66 -11.49
C ALA A 93 11.89 -16.13 -11.05
N VAL A 94 12.75 -16.59 -10.14
CA VAL A 94 12.71 -17.95 -9.56
C VAL A 94 11.41 -18.17 -8.80
N LEU A 95 11.03 -17.24 -7.93
CA LEU A 95 9.78 -17.33 -7.16
C LEU A 95 8.54 -17.35 -8.06
N LEU A 96 8.48 -16.49 -9.07
CA LEU A 96 7.37 -16.44 -10.03
C LEU A 96 7.28 -17.73 -10.86
N THR A 97 8.43 -18.28 -11.25
CA THR A 97 8.49 -19.58 -11.95
C THR A 97 8.00 -20.70 -11.03
N GLY A 98 8.41 -20.70 -9.76
CA GLY A 98 7.93 -21.64 -8.75
C GLY A 98 6.40 -21.57 -8.56
N VAL A 99 5.84 -20.38 -8.50
CA VAL A 99 4.37 -20.19 -8.44
C VAL A 99 3.69 -20.74 -9.69
N ALA A 100 4.24 -20.47 -10.89
CA ALA A 100 3.68 -20.98 -12.14
C ALA A 100 3.71 -22.52 -12.20
N LEU A 101 4.80 -23.14 -11.77
CA LEU A 101 4.93 -24.60 -11.70
C LEU A 101 3.98 -25.21 -10.67
N ALA A 102 3.82 -24.58 -9.52
CA ALA A 102 2.89 -25.03 -8.48
C ALA A 102 1.41 -24.87 -8.90
N ALA A 103 1.11 -23.92 -9.77
CA ALA A 103 -0.24 -23.72 -10.30
C ALA A 103 -0.58 -24.68 -11.47
N PHE A 104 0.42 -25.24 -12.13
CA PHE A 104 0.23 -26.09 -13.32
C PHE A 104 -0.63 -27.35 -13.07
N PRO A 105 -0.49 -28.09 -11.93
CA PRO A 105 -1.31 -29.27 -11.66
C PRO A 105 -2.73 -28.95 -11.16
N LEU A 106 -3.09 -27.67 -10.98
CA LEU A 106 -4.43 -27.32 -10.54
C LEU A 106 -5.43 -27.54 -11.68
N ASN A 107 -6.22 -28.62 -11.57
CA ASN A 107 -7.37 -28.85 -12.44
C ASN A 107 -8.45 -27.81 -12.10
N ILE A 108 -8.36 -26.65 -12.71
CA ILE A 108 -9.36 -25.61 -12.57
C ILE A 108 -10.53 -25.98 -13.43
N THR A 109 -11.58 -26.54 -12.84
CA THR A 109 -12.87 -26.62 -13.50
C THR A 109 -13.37 -25.18 -13.63
N PRO A 110 -13.50 -24.63 -14.86
CA PRO A 110 -14.02 -23.28 -14.99
C PRO A 110 -15.35 -23.22 -14.25
N PRO A 111 -15.58 -22.20 -13.40
CA PRO A 111 -16.84 -22.08 -12.71
C PRO A 111 -17.92 -22.15 -13.80
N LYS A 112 -18.85 -23.12 -13.67
CA LYS A 112 -20.06 -23.10 -14.48
C LYS A 112 -20.55 -21.68 -14.38
N ARG A 113 -20.56 -20.97 -15.51
CA ARG A 113 -21.38 -19.77 -15.64
C ARG A 113 -22.80 -20.24 -15.35
N GLU A 114 -23.16 -20.31 -14.09
CA GLU A 114 -24.57 -20.13 -13.76
C GLU A 114 -24.83 -18.76 -14.37
N SER A 115 -25.52 -18.82 -15.50
CA SER A 115 -26.14 -17.64 -16.07
C SER A 115 -26.78 -16.95 -14.89
N ILE A 116 -26.19 -15.83 -14.49
CA ILE A 116 -26.85 -14.89 -13.59
C ILE A 116 -28.04 -14.45 -14.42
N GLU A 117 -29.13 -15.25 -14.32
CA GLU A 117 -30.43 -14.87 -14.82
C GLU A 117 -30.73 -13.54 -14.16
N ASN A 118 -30.58 -12.49 -14.95
CA ASN A 118 -31.29 -11.22 -14.85
C ASN A 118 -31.69 -10.77 -13.42
N THR A 119 -30.74 -10.63 -12.50
CA THR A 119 -30.81 -9.51 -11.59
C THR A 119 -30.24 -8.35 -12.38
N GLY A 120 -31.14 -7.50 -12.89
CA GLY A 120 -30.89 -6.48 -13.90
C GLY A 120 -29.51 -5.89 -13.80
N SER A 121 -28.83 -5.82 -14.94
CA SER A 121 -27.46 -5.34 -15.10
C SER A 121 -27.34 -3.92 -14.53
N ALA A 122 -27.23 -3.83 -13.20
CA ALA A 122 -26.84 -2.57 -12.59
C ALA A 122 -25.46 -2.27 -13.18
N SER A 123 -25.38 -1.24 -14.00
CA SER A 123 -24.13 -0.76 -14.58
C SER A 123 -23.13 -0.64 -13.44
N LEU A 124 -21.85 -1.01 -13.68
CA LEU A 124 -20.75 -0.81 -12.71
C LEU A 124 -20.79 0.59 -12.09
N TRP A 125 -21.20 1.58 -12.87
CA TRP A 125 -21.44 2.94 -12.43
C TRP A 125 -22.56 3.08 -11.41
N GLN A 126 -23.63 2.29 -11.53
CA GLN A 126 -24.72 2.29 -10.56
C GLN A 126 -24.29 1.66 -9.23
N GLU A 127 -23.47 0.60 -9.27
CA GLU A 127 -22.93 0.00 -8.05
C GLU A 127 -21.97 0.93 -7.32
N ILE A 128 -21.10 1.61 -8.07
CA ILE A 128 -20.21 2.66 -7.50
C ILE A 128 -21.06 3.81 -6.93
N ALA A 129 -22.09 4.25 -7.65
CA ALA A 129 -22.95 5.34 -7.19
C ALA A 129 -23.71 4.99 -5.91
N VAL A 130 -24.17 3.73 -5.75
CA VAL A 130 -24.80 3.25 -4.51
C VAL A 130 -23.81 3.27 -3.36
N GLY A 131 -22.60 2.75 -3.55
CA GLY A 131 -21.53 2.78 -2.54
C GLY A 131 -21.17 4.20 -2.15
N LEU A 132 -21.00 5.08 -3.13
CA LEU A 132 -20.67 6.49 -2.92
C LEU A 132 -21.77 7.22 -2.15
N ARG A 133 -23.05 7.03 -2.54
CA ARG A 133 -24.20 7.61 -1.83
C ARG A 133 -24.26 7.15 -0.38
N PHE A 134 -23.97 5.88 -0.12
CA PHE A 134 -23.92 5.34 1.24
C PHE A 134 -22.80 5.98 2.06
N ILE A 135 -21.58 6.09 1.51
CA ILE A 135 -20.44 6.73 2.17
C ILE A 135 -20.76 8.19 2.50
N TRP A 136 -21.32 8.93 1.53
CA TRP A 136 -21.67 10.36 1.72
C TRP A 136 -22.84 10.58 2.67
N GLY A 137 -23.74 9.61 2.83
CA GLY A 137 -24.85 9.65 3.76
C GLY A 137 -24.48 9.51 5.24
N ILE A 138 -23.26 9.04 5.55
CA ILE A 138 -22.78 8.83 6.92
C ILE A 138 -21.54 9.70 7.17
N ASP A 139 -21.68 10.74 8.00
CA ASP A 139 -20.61 11.71 8.26
C ASP A 139 -19.29 11.05 8.67
N ALA A 140 -19.34 10.05 9.52
CA ALA A 140 -18.16 9.33 9.97
C ALA A 140 -17.45 8.59 8.83
N LEU A 141 -18.19 7.92 7.92
CA LEU A 141 -17.62 7.25 6.76
C LEU A 141 -17.04 8.25 5.77
N ARG A 142 -17.76 9.31 5.47
CA ARG A 142 -17.30 10.38 4.58
C ARG A 142 -15.93 10.90 5.02
N VAL A 143 -15.77 11.20 6.32
CA VAL A 143 -14.49 11.70 6.84
C VAL A 143 -13.40 10.63 6.80
N LEU A 144 -13.69 9.38 7.15
CA LEU A 144 -12.73 8.28 7.04
C LEU A 144 -12.20 8.13 5.62
N PHE A 145 -13.07 8.25 4.61
CA PHE A 145 -12.68 8.17 3.20
C PHE A 145 -11.88 9.39 2.74
N ILE A 146 -12.30 10.61 3.13
CA ILE A 146 -11.53 11.83 2.81
C ILE A 146 -10.12 11.74 3.41
N VAL A 147 -10.01 11.40 4.68
CA VAL A 147 -8.72 11.25 5.35
C VAL A 147 -7.87 10.17 4.66
N GLN A 148 -8.46 9.03 4.34
CA GLN A 148 -7.78 7.95 3.61
C GLN A 148 -7.23 8.43 2.27
N PHE A 149 -8.04 9.08 1.44
CA PHE A 149 -7.63 9.53 0.11
C PHE A 149 -6.57 10.62 0.17
N VAL A 150 -6.71 11.57 1.08
CA VAL A 150 -5.69 12.61 1.27
C VAL A 150 -4.38 12.02 1.79
N MET A 151 -4.42 11.07 2.74
CA MET A 151 -3.22 10.39 3.21
C MET A 151 -2.54 9.59 2.10
N MET A 152 -3.32 8.89 1.25
CA MET A 152 -2.77 8.17 0.10
C MET A 152 -2.20 9.11 -0.97
N PHE A 153 -2.75 10.30 -1.13
CA PHE A 153 -2.26 11.30 -2.07
C PHE A 153 -1.02 12.04 -1.55
N VAL A 154 -1.00 12.40 -0.26
CA VAL A 154 0.03 13.27 0.32
C VAL A 154 1.16 12.47 0.97
N ALA A 155 0.85 11.52 1.87
CA ALA A 155 1.87 10.91 2.71
C ALA A 155 2.49 9.63 2.14
N MET A 156 1.70 8.85 1.39
CA MET A 156 2.17 7.59 0.81
C MET A 156 3.22 7.74 -0.29
N PRO A 157 3.16 8.75 -1.17
CA PRO A 157 4.15 8.92 -2.22
C PRO A 157 5.59 9.08 -1.73
N PHE A 158 5.81 9.43 -0.46
CA PHE A 158 7.16 9.56 0.10
C PHE A 158 8.03 8.31 -0.14
N SER A 159 7.45 7.11 -0.03
CA SER A 159 8.18 5.86 -0.29
C SER A 159 8.75 5.77 -1.70
N ASN A 160 8.11 6.41 -2.68
CA ASN A 160 8.57 6.46 -4.07
C ASN A 160 9.71 7.46 -4.28
N PHE A 161 9.87 8.44 -3.38
CA PHE A 161 10.96 9.42 -3.38
C PHE A 161 12.14 9.02 -2.47
N LEU A 162 12.06 7.86 -1.82
CA LEU A 162 13.13 7.38 -0.96
C LEU A 162 14.49 7.23 -1.68
N PRO A 163 14.56 6.76 -2.96
CA PRO A 163 15.80 6.76 -3.72
C PRO A 163 16.38 8.17 -3.94
N VAL A 164 15.51 9.15 -4.26
CA VAL A 164 15.93 10.56 -4.42
C VAL A 164 16.40 11.12 -3.08
N TRP A 165 15.71 10.80 -1.99
CA TRP A 165 16.11 11.16 -0.64
C TRP A 165 17.49 10.60 -0.27
N ALA A 166 17.74 9.32 -0.58
CA ALA A 166 19.02 8.67 -0.32
C ALA A 166 20.18 9.36 -1.07
N ALA A 167 19.98 9.64 -2.36
CA ALA A 167 21.00 10.24 -3.21
C ALA A 167 21.23 11.73 -2.89
N ASP A 168 20.17 12.53 -2.86
CA ASP A 168 20.28 14.00 -2.83
C ASP A 168 20.48 14.56 -1.42
N VAL A 169 19.93 13.90 -0.39
CA VAL A 169 19.96 14.40 0.99
C VAL A 169 21.01 13.71 1.83
N LEU A 170 21.13 12.39 1.69
CA LEU A 170 22.01 11.58 2.51
C LEU A 170 23.31 11.20 1.79
N ALA A 171 23.45 11.50 0.49
CA ALA A 171 24.59 11.12 -0.35
C ALA A 171 24.93 9.62 -0.25
N LEU A 172 23.90 8.77 -0.23
CA LEU A 172 24.00 7.32 -0.12
C LEU A 172 23.88 6.66 -1.49
N ASP A 173 24.53 5.53 -1.63
CA ASP A 173 24.41 4.60 -2.75
C ASP A 173 23.28 3.55 -2.54
N ALA A 174 23.27 2.51 -3.36
CA ALA A 174 22.25 1.44 -3.32
C ALA A 174 22.20 0.71 -1.96
N ASP A 175 23.34 0.51 -1.31
CA ASP A 175 23.40 -0.17 0.00
C ASP A 175 22.75 0.68 1.08
N GLY A 176 23.00 1.99 1.05
CA GLY A 176 22.35 2.94 1.95
C GLY A 176 20.82 3.00 1.75
N LEU A 177 20.36 2.92 0.50
CA LEU A 177 18.94 2.83 0.18
C LEU A 177 18.30 1.55 0.78
N GLY A 178 19.00 0.41 0.72
CA GLY A 178 18.59 -0.84 1.35
C GLY A 178 18.38 -0.69 2.87
N LEU A 179 19.28 0.03 3.56
CA LEU A 179 19.14 0.34 4.99
C LEU A 179 17.88 1.18 5.28
N LEU A 180 17.58 2.19 4.45
CA LEU A 180 16.39 3.02 4.60
C LEU A 180 15.09 2.20 4.45
N TYR A 181 15.02 1.32 3.45
CA TYR A 181 13.88 0.42 3.28
C TYR A 181 13.77 -0.59 4.42
N SER A 182 14.89 -1.10 4.93
CA SER A 182 14.92 -2.01 6.09
C SER A 182 14.39 -1.31 7.35
N ALA A 183 14.80 -0.07 7.60
CA ALA A 183 14.29 0.72 8.72
C ALA A 183 12.78 0.95 8.61
N ALA A 184 12.28 1.31 7.42
CA ALA A 184 10.84 1.44 7.18
C ALA A 184 10.09 0.12 7.40
N GLY A 185 10.63 -1.00 6.91
CA GLY A 185 10.05 -2.33 7.11
C GLY A 185 9.97 -2.74 8.57
N ILE A 186 11.05 -2.54 9.34
CA ILE A 186 11.08 -2.79 10.80
C ILE A 186 10.04 -1.91 11.49
N GLY A 187 9.98 -0.63 11.13
CA GLY A 187 8.98 0.29 11.67
C GLY A 187 7.55 -0.17 11.42
N ALA A 188 7.22 -0.56 10.18
CA ALA A 188 5.90 -1.07 9.84
C ALA A 188 5.53 -2.33 10.62
N LEU A 189 6.48 -3.24 10.81
CA LEU A 189 6.33 -4.43 11.63
C LEU A 189 6.03 -4.08 13.08
N LEU A 190 6.87 -3.24 13.70
CA LEU A 190 6.70 -2.81 15.09
C LEU A 190 5.38 -2.07 15.29
N GLY A 191 4.97 -1.21 14.36
CA GLY A 191 3.68 -0.53 14.39
C GLY A 191 2.51 -1.51 14.39
N THR A 192 2.54 -2.50 13.51
CA THR A 192 1.48 -3.52 13.43
C THR A 192 1.46 -4.42 14.66
N MET A 193 2.63 -4.84 15.15
CA MET A 193 2.74 -5.68 16.35
C MET A 193 2.26 -4.93 17.60
N SER A 194 2.60 -3.63 17.74
CA SER A 194 2.13 -2.82 18.87
C SER A 194 0.60 -2.64 18.85
N LEU A 195 0.01 -2.47 17.66
CA LEU A 195 -1.45 -2.42 17.52
C LEU A 195 -2.09 -3.78 17.89
N ALA A 196 -1.51 -4.89 17.43
CA ALA A 196 -1.99 -6.23 17.75
C ALA A 196 -1.88 -6.52 19.26
N ALA A 197 -0.78 -6.14 19.91
CA ALA A 197 -0.57 -6.27 21.35
C ALA A 197 -1.52 -5.39 22.18
N ALA A 198 -1.90 -4.22 21.67
CA ALA A 198 -2.87 -3.35 22.32
C ALA A 198 -4.31 -3.93 22.32
N GLY A 199 -4.58 -4.96 21.53
CA GLY A 199 -5.85 -5.66 21.49
C GLY A 199 -7.01 -4.76 21.06
N ASN A 200 -8.11 -4.79 21.83
CA ASN A 200 -9.29 -4.01 21.50
C ASN A 200 -9.17 -2.57 22.02
N VAL A 201 -8.60 -1.70 21.19
CA VAL A 201 -8.50 -0.26 21.51
C VAL A 201 -9.89 0.37 21.55
N GLN A 202 -10.28 0.91 22.70
CA GLN A 202 -11.61 1.49 22.89
C GLN A 202 -11.84 2.79 22.13
N ARG A 203 -10.78 3.61 21.92
CA ARG A 203 -10.84 4.92 21.26
C ARG A 203 -10.06 4.91 19.95
N LYS A 204 -10.55 4.13 18.99
CA LYS A 204 -9.88 3.95 17.68
C LYS A 204 -9.72 5.26 16.90
N GLY A 205 -10.72 6.14 16.99
CA GLY A 205 -10.65 7.43 16.32
C GLY A 205 -9.57 8.36 16.90
N LEU A 206 -9.42 8.40 18.23
CA LEU A 206 -8.36 9.19 18.87
C LEU A 206 -6.97 8.62 18.51
N LEU A 207 -6.81 7.30 18.51
CA LEU A 207 -5.56 6.64 18.10
C LEU A 207 -5.24 6.96 16.63
N MET A 208 -6.24 6.97 15.75
CA MET A 208 -6.05 7.36 14.33
C MET A 208 -5.50 8.78 14.21
N PHE A 209 -6.04 9.75 14.97
CA PHE A 209 -5.52 11.11 14.99
C PHE A 209 -4.10 11.20 15.56
N SER A 210 -3.81 10.46 16.65
CA SER A 210 -2.48 10.45 17.27
C SER A 210 -1.41 9.90 16.32
N VAL A 211 -1.69 8.79 15.63
CA VAL A 211 -0.73 8.24 14.66
C VAL A 211 -0.60 9.10 13.41
N SER A 212 -1.67 9.79 12.98
CA SER A 212 -1.59 10.76 11.89
C SER A 212 -0.74 11.97 12.25
N ALA A 213 -0.84 12.46 13.50
CA ALA A 213 0.02 13.51 14.01
C ALA A 213 1.48 13.04 14.11
N GLY A 214 1.71 11.81 14.58
CA GLY A 214 3.04 11.19 14.59
C GLY A 214 3.66 11.10 13.19
N MET A 215 2.85 10.72 12.19
CA MET A 215 3.26 10.69 10.78
C MET A 215 3.64 12.08 10.26
N ALA A 216 2.83 13.09 10.56
CA ALA A 216 3.10 14.47 10.18
C ALA A 216 4.42 14.97 10.79
N LEU A 217 4.63 14.73 12.10
CA LEU A 217 5.86 15.09 12.79
C LEU A 217 7.08 14.36 12.21
N ALA A 218 6.95 13.08 11.88
CA ALA A 218 8.03 12.32 11.25
C ALA A 218 8.41 12.91 9.88
N LEU A 219 7.43 13.27 9.03
CA LEU A 219 7.68 13.91 7.73
C LEU A 219 8.35 15.28 7.89
N LEU A 220 7.85 16.13 8.82
CA LEU A 220 8.45 17.45 9.08
C LEU A 220 9.88 17.33 9.59
N SER A 221 10.14 16.39 10.51
CA SER A 221 11.46 16.16 11.06
C SER A 221 12.42 15.57 10.02
N LEU A 222 11.94 14.71 9.10
CA LEU A 222 12.71 14.25 7.96
C LEU A 222 13.10 15.43 7.07
N GLY A 223 12.16 16.29 6.68
CA GLY A 223 12.45 17.46 5.86
C GLY A 223 13.45 18.42 6.48
N ALA A 224 13.58 18.43 7.80
CA ALA A 224 14.54 19.27 8.54
C ALA A 224 15.90 18.61 8.82
N SER A 225 16.09 17.30 8.51
CA SER A 225 17.30 16.55 8.86
C SER A 225 17.99 15.98 7.62
N SER A 226 19.33 15.99 7.65
CA SER A 226 20.19 15.31 6.66
C SER A 226 21.10 14.25 7.30
N LEU A 227 20.79 13.83 8.54
CA LEU A 227 21.58 12.84 9.26
C LEU A 227 21.01 11.44 9.06
N LEU A 228 21.82 10.49 8.59
CA LEU A 228 21.41 9.11 8.36
C LEU A 228 20.78 8.44 9.60
N PRO A 229 21.38 8.48 10.81
CA PRO A 229 20.76 7.84 11.98
C PRO A 229 19.38 8.40 12.32
N VAL A 230 19.20 9.71 12.17
CA VAL A 230 17.93 10.39 12.40
C VAL A 230 16.90 9.95 11.34
N SER A 231 17.31 9.91 10.07
CA SER A 231 16.46 9.45 8.96
C SER A 231 15.99 8.01 9.17
N LEU A 232 16.85 7.10 9.62
CA LEU A 232 16.48 5.71 9.90
C LEU A 232 15.38 5.60 10.97
N VAL A 233 15.54 6.33 12.09
CA VAL A 233 14.55 6.35 13.19
C VAL A 233 13.23 6.98 12.72
N LEU A 234 13.29 8.10 12.00
CA LEU A 234 12.11 8.80 11.51
C LEU A 234 11.36 8.00 10.44
N LEU A 235 12.08 7.27 9.58
CA LEU A 235 11.48 6.35 8.61
C LEU A 235 10.78 5.18 9.29
N ALA A 236 11.42 4.61 10.31
CA ALA A 236 10.78 3.57 11.10
C ALA A 236 9.51 4.08 11.79
N LEU A 237 9.55 5.28 12.38
CA LEU A 237 8.38 5.92 12.98
C LEU A 237 7.30 6.23 11.95
N LEU A 238 7.66 6.76 10.78
CA LEU A 238 6.76 7.05 9.68
C LEU A 238 6.03 5.78 9.23
N ALA A 239 6.76 4.71 8.97
CA ALA A 239 6.19 3.44 8.53
C ALA A 239 5.35 2.76 9.63
N ALA A 240 5.74 2.86 10.91
CA ALA A 240 4.95 2.38 12.03
C ALA A 240 3.61 3.11 12.12
N THR A 241 3.62 4.44 12.06
CA THR A 241 2.39 5.25 12.12
C THR A 241 1.51 5.03 10.90
N GLN A 242 2.08 4.86 9.71
CA GLN A 242 1.33 4.52 8.49
C GLN A 242 0.61 3.18 8.62
N SER A 243 1.30 2.12 9.04
CA SER A 243 0.69 0.79 9.15
C SER A 243 -0.44 0.76 10.18
N VAL A 244 -0.26 1.41 11.33
CA VAL A 244 -1.31 1.56 12.34
C VAL A 244 -2.49 2.38 11.82
N PHE A 245 -2.23 3.49 11.14
CA PHE A 245 -3.28 4.32 10.53
C PHE A 245 -4.17 3.51 9.57
N PHE A 246 -3.56 2.77 8.64
CA PHE A 246 -4.32 1.97 7.67
C PHE A 246 -5.13 0.87 8.32
N ALA A 247 -4.56 0.16 9.31
CA ALA A 247 -5.25 -0.89 10.03
C ALA A 247 -6.48 -0.35 10.79
N ILE A 248 -6.34 0.78 11.46
CA ILE A 248 -7.43 1.41 12.22
C ILE A 248 -8.48 1.99 11.25
N ASN A 249 -8.07 2.72 10.21
CA ASN A 249 -8.98 3.30 9.25
C ASN A 249 -9.84 2.21 8.58
N MET A 250 -9.21 1.14 8.10
CA MET A 250 -9.90 -0.01 7.50
C MET A 250 -10.88 -0.66 8.49
N THR A 251 -10.47 -0.86 9.74
CA THR A 251 -11.33 -1.42 10.80
C THR A 251 -12.54 -0.51 11.06
N LEU A 252 -12.32 0.80 11.16
CA LEU A 252 -13.39 1.78 11.37
C LEU A 252 -14.37 1.85 10.20
N VAL A 253 -13.89 1.72 8.96
CA VAL A 253 -14.74 1.65 7.78
C VAL A 253 -15.55 0.36 7.79
N GLN A 254 -14.91 -0.80 7.94
CA GLN A 254 -15.58 -2.10 7.91
C GLN A 254 -16.64 -2.25 9.02
N SER A 255 -16.37 -1.74 10.21
CA SER A 255 -17.31 -1.83 11.34
C SER A 255 -18.59 -0.99 11.16
N ARG A 256 -18.62 -0.07 10.20
CA ARG A 256 -19.76 0.81 9.93
C ARG A 256 -20.53 0.47 8.66
N VAL A 257 -20.06 -0.51 7.91
CA VAL A 257 -20.66 -0.90 6.63
C VAL A 257 -21.42 -2.21 6.79
N PRO A 258 -22.72 -2.27 6.50
CA PRO A 258 -23.50 -3.50 6.49
C PRO A 258 -22.96 -4.53 5.49
N ASP A 259 -23.11 -5.83 5.79
CA ASP A 259 -22.57 -6.93 4.96
C ASP A 259 -22.95 -6.82 3.49
N GLY A 260 -24.19 -6.43 3.18
CA GLY A 260 -24.69 -6.29 1.80
C GLY A 260 -24.05 -5.15 0.99
N LEU A 261 -23.35 -4.21 1.64
CA LEU A 261 -22.67 -3.07 0.98
C LEU A 261 -21.15 -3.14 1.10
N GLN A 262 -20.58 -4.09 1.86
CA GLN A 262 -19.15 -4.21 2.09
C GLN A 262 -18.36 -4.28 0.79
N GLY A 263 -18.75 -5.10 -0.17
CA GLY A 263 -18.08 -5.23 -1.46
C GLY A 263 -17.99 -3.90 -2.21
N ARG A 264 -19.10 -3.15 -2.28
CA ARG A 264 -19.19 -1.86 -3.00
C ARG A 264 -18.36 -0.78 -2.32
N VAL A 265 -18.44 -0.67 -1.00
CA VAL A 265 -17.69 0.31 -0.23
C VAL A 265 -16.19 0.01 -0.25
N MET A 266 -15.80 -1.28 -0.11
CA MET A 266 -14.40 -1.68 -0.16
C MET A 266 -13.78 -1.56 -1.57
N SER A 267 -14.57 -1.68 -2.64
CA SER A 267 -14.10 -1.37 -3.99
C SER A 267 -13.72 0.11 -4.12
N ILE A 268 -14.55 1.02 -3.59
CA ILE A 268 -14.24 2.46 -3.58
C ILE A 268 -13.00 2.73 -2.70
N TYR A 269 -12.87 2.05 -1.55
CA TYR A 269 -11.69 2.14 -0.69
C TYR A 269 -10.41 1.76 -1.44
N ASN A 270 -10.45 0.71 -2.25
CA ASN A 270 -9.31 0.24 -3.04
C ASN A 270 -8.97 1.18 -4.22
N ILE A 271 -9.94 1.87 -4.81
CA ILE A 271 -9.69 2.92 -5.81
C ILE A 271 -8.78 4.02 -5.24
N GLY A 272 -8.83 4.26 -3.93
CA GLY A 272 -7.94 5.19 -3.24
C GLY A 272 -6.45 4.91 -3.46
N HIS A 273 -6.04 3.67 -3.76
CA HIS A 273 -4.65 3.37 -4.11
C HIS A 273 -4.19 4.10 -5.38
N GLY A 274 -5.09 4.43 -6.30
CA GLY A 274 -4.81 5.29 -7.44
C GLY A 274 -4.36 6.71 -7.05
N MET A 275 -4.76 7.18 -5.87
CA MET A 275 -4.32 8.48 -5.34
C MET A 275 -2.82 8.54 -5.09
N ILE A 276 -2.17 7.39 -4.82
CA ILE A 276 -0.71 7.31 -4.63
C ILE A 276 0.00 7.70 -5.92
N ALA A 277 -0.43 7.17 -7.06
CA ALA A 277 0.16 7.49 -8.35
C ALA A 277 -0.02 8.98 -8.70
N MET A 278 -1.24 9.52 -8.50
CA MET A 278 -1.53 10.94 -8.71
C MET A 278 -0.70 11.83 -7.77
N GLY A 279 -0.59 11.43 -6.48
CA GLY A 279 0.25 12.12 -5.50
C GLY A 279 1.72 12.09 -5.89
N THR A 280 2.23 10.93 -6.32
CA THR A 280 3.62 10.79 -6.80
C THR A 280 3.91 11.73 -7.96
N LEU A 281 3.02 11.81 -8.95
CA LEU A 281 3.17 12.74 -10.07
C LEU A 281 3.18 14.19 -9.60
N THR A 282 2.20 14.60 -8.79
CA THR A 282 2.09 15.98 -8.29
C THR A 282 3.30 16.37 -7.43
N ILE A 283 3.68 15.50 -6.49
CA ILE A 283 4.84 15.73 -5.61
C ILE A 283 6.13 15.68 -6.41
N GLY A 284 6.21 14.85 -7.46
CA GLY A 284 7.36 14.77 -8.36
C GLY A 284 7.69 16.10 -9.02
N PHE A 285 6.68 16.86 -9.46
CA PHE A 285 6.89 18.23 -9.95
C PHE A 285 7.43 19.15 -8.86
N ILE A 286 6.93 19.04 -7.63
CA ILE A 286 7.42 19.83 -6.48
C ILE A 286 8.87 19.45 -6.15
N VAL A 287 9.21 18.17 -6.19
CA VAL A 287 10.60 17.68 -5.98
C VAL A 287 11.54 18.21 -7.06
N ALA A 288 11.13 18.22 -8.32
CA ALA A 288 11.92 18.71 -9.44
C ALA A 288 12.24 20.21 -9.32
N GLU A 289 11.28 21.03 -8.86
CA GLU A 289 11.45 22.48 -8.78
C GLU A 289 12.07 22.94 -7.46
N TRP A 290 11.70 22.32 -6.34
CA TRP A 290 12.02 22.82 -4.99
C TRP A 290 12.89 21.85 -4.17
N GLY A 291 13.22 20.70 -4.73
CA GLY A 291 14.01 19.66 -4.06
C GLY A 291 13.17 18.78 -3.14
N VAL A 292 13.69 17.59 -2.85
CA VAL A 292 12.98 16.55 -2.10
C VAL A 292 12.73 16.92 -0.63
N GLN A 293 13.65 17.67 0.01
CA GLN A 293 13.48 18.09 1.42
C GLN A 293 12.29 19.04 1.59
N ASN A 294 12.15 20.04 0.71
CA ASN A 294 11.05 20.99 0.74
C ASN A 294 9.72 20.30 0.41
N ALA A 295 9.73 19.37 -0.54
CA ALA A 295 8.56 18.57 -0.87
C ALA A 295 8.09 17.74 0.34
N VAL A 296 8.99 17.04 1.03
CA VAL A 296 8.68 16.24 2.23
C VAL A 296 8.18 17.12 3.38
N THR A 297 8.77 18.30 3.58
CA THR A 297 8.27 19.29 4.55
C THR A 297 6.85 19.74 4.20
N GLY A 298 6.59 20.01 2.92
CA GLY A 298 5.26 20.35 2.42
C GLY A 298 4.23 19.23 2.66
N MET A 299 4.63 17.97 2.43
CA MET A 299 3.79 16.80 2.75
C MET A 299 3.46 16.74 4.23
N GLY A 300 4.45 16.94 5.11
CA GLY A 300 4.26 16.97 6.56
C GLY A 300 3.28 18.09 6.97
N MET A 301 3.44 19.30 6.44
CA MET A 301 2.53 20.42 6.70
C MET A 301 1.10 20.12 6.23
N ALA A 302 0.94 19.54 5.06
CA ALA A 302 -0.38 19.17 4.54
C ALA A 302 -1.08 18.14 5.44
N VAL A 303 -0.32 17.16 5.97
CA VAL A 303 -0.86 16.18 6.94
C VAL A 303 -1.24 16.87 8.26
N VAL A 304 -0.45 17.82 8.77
CA VAL A 304 -0.80 18.61 9.98
C VAL A 304 -2.13 19.34 9.76
N VAL A 305 -2.27 20.05 8.64
CA VAL A 305 -3.51 20.76 8.31
C VAL A 305 -4.69 19.81 8.25
N LEU A 306 -4.54 18.66 7.57
CA LEU A 306 -5.58 17.64 7.50
C LEU A 306 -6.00 17.15 8.90
N VAL A 307 -5.02 16.82 9.75
CA VAL A 307 -5.28 16.33 11.13
C VAL A 307 -6.03 17.38 11.94
N ILE A 308 -5.60 18.64 11.89
CA ILE A 308 -6.26 19.75 12.62
C ILE A 308 -7.70 19.94 12.13
N VAL A 309 -7.88 20.04 10.80
CA VAL A 309 -9.21 20.23 10.20
C VAL A 309 -10.15 19.09 10.59
N CYS A 310 -9.71 17.85 10.44
CA CYS A 310 -10.55 16.70 10.78
C CYS A 310 -10.80 16.58 12.28
N PHE A 311 -9.81 16.88 13.11
CA PHE A 311 -9.95 16.88 14.57
C PHE A 311 -10.96 17.90 15.07
N VAL A 312 -11.00 19.09 14.46
CA VAL A 312 -11.96 20.16 14.82
C VAL A 312 -13.34 19.88 14.25
N SER A 313 -13.41 19.46 12.97
CA SER A 313 -14.68 19.33 12.24
C SER A 313 -15.52 18.11 12.62
N VAL A 314 -14.92 17.05 13.21
CA VAL A 314 -15.62 15.78 13.43
C VAL A 314 -15.47 15.24 14.86
N PRO A 315 -16.22 15.83 15.82
CA PRO A 315 -16.18 15.39 17.23
C PRO A 315 -16.64 13.93 17.43
N SER A 316 -17.45 13.40 16.53
CA SER A 316 -17.95 12.02 16.59
C SER A 316 -16.84 10.96 16.44
N LEU A 317 -15.79 11.25 15.67
CA LEU A 317 -14.65 10.35 15.53
C LEU A 317 -13.74 10.32 16.78
N ARG A 318 -13.74 11.35 17.60
CA ARG A 318 -12.96 11.37 18.85
C ARG A 318 -13.52 10.41 19.91
N ARG A 319 -14.82 10.11 19.82
CA ARG A 319 -15.53 9.26 20.77
C ARG A 319 -15.68 7.80 20.28
N ALA A 320 -15.26 7.53 19.04
CA ALA A 320 -15.38 6.22 18.39
C ALA A 320 -14.24 5.26 18.72
#